data_af2f5df38d8ab47ad6ac056059cb592b
#
_entry.id   af2f5df38d8ab47ad6ac056059cb592b
#
_cell.length_a   1.000
_cell.length_b   1.000
_cell.length_c   1.000
_cell.angle_alpha   90.00
_cell.angle_beta   90.00
_cell.angle_gamma   90.00
#
_symmetry.space_group_name_H-M   'P 1'
#
loop_
_entity.id
_entity.type
_entity.pdbx_description
1 polymer ?
#
loop_
_entity_poly.entity_id
_entity_poly.type
_entity_poly.pdbx_seq_one_letter_code
_entity_poly.pdbx_strand_id
1 'polypeptide(L)'
;REGFVANEGVLTEQLLNAAEQGGINCIDLYAPQPEMRSRLGKWLRGRRGKFILQAHLCTVWQEGQYKRTREIREVKASFEDLLTRLATDYIDIGMIHYVDSLEDWEAVAGGPVMAYVREMQAQGKIRYIGLSSHNPAAAMQAVQSGLIDVLMFSVNPCYDLQPANEDCYALWDEKNYDRQLVNMDPERKALYETCSRLGVAIT
;
A
#
# COMPACT_ATOMS: atom_id res chain seq x y z
N ARG A 1 10.19 -1.34 -11.13
CA ARG A 1 10.64 -1.55 -9.73
C ARG A 1 12.13 -1.30 -9.55
N GLU A 2 12.95 -1.74 -10.46
CA GLU A 2 14.43 -1.64 -10.36
C GLU A 2 14.99 -0.28 -10.81
N GLY A 3 14.27 0.47 -11.64
CA GLY A 3 14.73 1.74 -12.17
C GLY A 3 14.94 2.86 -11.12
N PHE A 4 14.18 2.81 -10.01
CA PHE A 4 14.35 3.78 -8.92
C PHE A 4 15.58 3.52 -8.04
N VAL A 5 16.05 2.28 -8.00
CA VAL A 5 17.16 1.86 -7.14
C VAL A 5 18.49 1.82 -7.91
N ALA A 6 18.42 1.50 -9.20
CA ALA A 6 19.61 1.24 -10.02
C ALA A 6 20.30 2.50 -10.56
N ASN A 7 19.65 3.66 -10.50
CA ASN A 7 20.20 4.88 -11.08
C ASN A 7 20.50 5.93 -10.01
N GLU A 8 21.76 6.17 -9.79
CA GLU A 8 22.35 7.13 -8.90
C GLU A 8 21.66 8.50 -8.94
N GLY A 9 20.89 8.84 -7.95
CA GLY A 9 20.35 10.15 -7.58
C GLY A 9 19.82 11.10 -8.69
N VAL A 10 20.52 11.26 -9.78
CA VAL A 10 20.21 12.20 -10.86
C VAL A 10 18.99 11.74 -11.66
N LEU A 11 18.90 10.47 -12.01
CA LEU A 11 17.78 9.92 -12.77
C LEU A 11 16.49 9.94 -11.92
N THR A 12 16.60 9.80 -10.62
CA THR A 12 15.48 9.84 -9.68
C THR A 12 14.85 11.23 -9.63
N GLU A 13 15.65 12.30 -9.56
CA GLU A 13 15.12 13.68 -9.61
C GLU A 13 14.50 14.02 -10.96
N GLN A 14 15.09 13.58 -12.06
CA GLN A 14 14.53 13.76 -13.40
C GLN A 14 13.19 13.05 -13.56
N LEU A 15 13.06 11.81 -13.08
CA LEU A 15 11.80 11.07 -13.09
C LEU A 15 10.72 11.74 -12.25
N LEU A 16 11.06 12.17 -11.04
CA LEU A 16 10.12 12.87 -10.15
C LEU A 16 9.67 14.21 -10.73
N ASN A 17 10.58 14.96 -11.35
CA ASN A 17 10.24 16.20 -12.04
C ASN A 17 9.36 15.95 -13.28
N ALA A 18 9.64 14.92 -14.06
CA ALA A 18 8.81 14.53 -15.20
C ALA A 18 7.42 14.07 -14.76
N ALA A 19 7.34 13.32 -13.67
CA ALA A 19 6.07 12.88 -13.07
C ALA A 19 5.22 14.10 -12.61
N GLU A 20 5.83 15.05 -11.88
CA GLU A 20 5.16 16.29 -11.47
C GLU A 20 4.66 17.09 -12.70
N GLN A 21 5.51 17.25 -13.72
CA GLN A 21 5.13 17.94 -14.96
C GLN A 21 4.02 17.22 -15.73
N GLY A 22 4.00 15.88 -15.65
CA GLY A 22 2.95 15.03 -16.22
C GLY A 22 1.66 14.99 -15.41
N GLY A 23 1.56 15.73 -14.29
CA GLY A 23 0.36 15.81 -13.45
C GLY A 23 0.21 14.68 -12.45
N ILE A 24 1.24 13.84 -12.24
CA ILE A 24 1.22 12.82 -11.20
C ILE A 24 1.36 13.49 -9.84
N ASN A 25 0.39 13.28 -8.98
CA ASN A 25 0.33 13.89 -7.64
C ASN A 25 0.18 12.87 -6.50
N CYS A 26 0.20 11.58 -6.80
CA CYS A 26 0.20 10.51 -5.80
C CYS A 26 1.47 9.67 -5.94
N ILE A 27 2.19 9.49 -4.83
CA ILE A 27 3.43 8.72 -4.79
C ILE A 27 3.25 7.57 -3.82
N ASP A 28 3.39 6.34 -4.33
CA ASP A 28 3.38 5.13 -3.52
C ASP A 28 4.80 4.75 -3.07
N LEU A 29 4.99 4.71 -1.75
CA LEU A 29 6.22 4.34 -1.08
C LEU A 29 6.14 2.89 -0.63
N TYR A 30 6.18 1.98 -1.59
CA TYR A 30 6.13 0.55 -1.34
C TYR A 30 7.32 0.04 -0.53
N ALA A 31 8.54 0.41 -0.93
CA ALA A 31 9.76 -0.10 -0.32
C ALA A 31 10.25 0.78 0.85
N PRO A 32 10.62 0.17 1.99
CA PRO A 32 11.12 0.90 3.16
C PRO A 32 12.59 1.28 3.05
N GLN A 33 13.17 1.30 1.85
CA GLN A 33 14.59 1.57 1.63
C GLN A 33 14.98 2.99 2.13
N PRO A 34 15.91 3.12 3.09
CA PRO A 34 16.25 4.38 3.72
C PRO A 34 16.73 5.46 2.76
N GLU A 35 17.56 5.07 1.79
CA GLU A 35 18.11 6.01 0.82
C GLU A 35 17.04 6.60 -0.10
N MET A 36 16.11 5.76 -0.55
CA MET A 36 14.99 6.20 -1.39
C MET A 36 14.07 7.17 -0.64
N ARG A 37 13.75 6.87 0.63
CA ARG A 37 13.00 7.79 1.51
C ARG A 37 13.73 9.14 1.65
N SER A 38 15.03 9.13 1.89
CA SER A 38 15.83 10.34 2.04
C SER A 38 15.93 11.18 0.76
N ARG A 39 16.07 10.52 -0.39
CA ARG A 39 16.09 11.19 -1.71
C ARG A 39 14.74 11.85 -2.01
N LEU A 40 13.65 11.13 -1.78
CA LEU A 40 12.31 11.66 -1.95
C LEU A 40 12.05 12.82 -1.00
N GLY A 41 12.42 12.70 0.27
CA GLY A 41 12.29 13.77 1.26
C GLY A 41 13.04 15.05 0.85
N LYS A 42 14.26 14.90 0.32
CA LYS A 42 15.00 16.05 -0.24
C LYS A 42 14.24 16.71 -1.40
N TRP A 43 13.70 15.94 -2.31
CA TRP A 43 12.94 16.43 -3.46
C TRP A 43 11.62 17.09 -3.07
N LEU A 44 10.94 16.57 -2.02
CA LEU A 44 9.66 17.10 -1.52
C LEU A 44 9.77 18.44 -0.78
N ARG A 45 10.97 18.93 -0.49
CA ARG A 45 11.14 20.22 0.22
C ARG A 45 10.46 21.36 -0.55
N GLY A 46 9.59 22.09 0.15
CA GLY A 46 8.80 23.18 -0.43
C GLY A 46 7.66 22.76 -1.35
N ARG A 47 7.47 21.46 -1.57
CA ARG A 47 6.41 20.92 -2.44
C ARG A 47 5.57 19.80 -1.81
N ARG A 48 5.82 19.45 -0.52
CA ARG A 48 5.12 18.35 0.17
C ARG A 48 3.60 18.41 0.02
N GLY A 49 3.00 19.58 0.12
CA GLY A 49 1.54 19.78 0.02
C GLY A 49 0.95 19.57 -1.36
N LYS A 50 1.77 19.40 -2.40
CA LYS A 50 1.30 19.11 -3.76
C LYS A 50 1.06 17.62 -4.00
N PHE A 51 1.55 16.75 -3.12
CA PHE A 51 1.58 15.31 -3.31
C PHE A 51 0.83 14.58 -2.22
N ILE A 52 0.06 13.57 -2.63
CA ILE A 52 -0.47 12.53 -1.77
C ILE A 52 0.65 11.50 -1.60
N LEU A 53 1.08 11.27 -0.36
CA LEU A 53 2.04 10.23 -0.04
C LEU A 53 1.30 9.03 0.54
N GLN A 54 1.36 7.91 -0.17
CA GLN A 54 0.93 6.61 0.28
C GLN A 54 2.17 5.84 0.74
N ALA A 55 2.21 5.38 1.98
CA ALA A 55 3.36 4.68 2.50
C ALA A 55 2.95 3.36 3.16
N HIS A 56 3.70 2.30 2.86
CA HIS A 56 3.43 0.97 3.38
C HIS A 56 4.00 0.81 4.78
N LEU A 57 3.11 0.62 5.73
CA LEU A 57 3.40 0.19 7.09
C LEU A 57 3.60 -1.33 7.13
N CYS A 58 4.13 -1.85 8.21
CA CYS A 58 4.43 -3.28 8.35
C CYS A 58 5.51 -3.79 7.40
N THR A 59 6.38 -2.88 6.96
CA THR A 59 7.56 -3.18 6.16
C THR A 59 8.78 -2.54 6.77
N VAL A 60 9.90 -3.26 6.77
CA VAL A 60 11.18 -2.78 7.28
C VAL A 60 12.28 -3.08 6.29
N TRP A 61 13.37 -2.31 6.35
CA TRP A 61 14.60 -2.57 5.62
C TRP A 61 15.61 -3.21 6.56
N GLN A 62 15.94 -4.46 6.30
CA GLN A 62 16.84 -5.23 7.13
C GLN A 62 17.84 -5.99 6.25
N GLU A 63 19.13 -5.94 6.60
CA GLU A 63 20.20 -6.65 5.86
C GLU A 63 20.21 -6.34 4.34
N GLY A 64 19.94 -5.09 3.98
CA GLY A 64 19.95 -4.65 2.60
C GLY A 64 18.72 -5.05 1.78
N GLN A 65 17.67 -5.58 2.41
CA GLN A 65 16.48 -6.04 1.73
C GLN A 65 15.18 -5.68 2.48
N TYR A 66 14.09 -5.78 1.75
CA TYR A 66 12.74 -5.64 2.25
C TYR A 66 12.33 -6.86 3.08
N LYS A 67 11.68 -6.61 4.22
CA LYS A 67 11.04 -7.63 5.07
C LYS A 67 9.65 -7.15 5.48
N ARG A 68 8.66 -8.04 5.43
CA ARG A 68 7.33 -7.83 6.04
C ARG A 68 7.39 -8.13 7.53
N THR A 69 6.65 -7.37 8.33
CA THR A 69 6.57 -7.56 9.77
C THR A 69 5.23 -7.15 10.34
N ARG A 70 4.76 -7.86 11.36
CA ARG A 70 3.64 -7.45 12.25
C ARG A 70 4.17 -7.09 13.65
N GLU A 71 5.48 -7.20 13.86
CA GLU A 71 6.10 -6.85 15.14
C GLU A 71 5.98 -5.33 15.36
N ILE A 72 5.19 -4.95 16.37
CA ILE A 72 4.81 -3.55 16.58
C ILE A 72 5.99 -2.61 16.83
N ARG A 73 7.07 -3.11 17.44
CA ARG A 73 8.28 -2.29 17.66
C ARG A 73 8.96 -1.96 16.34
N GLU A 74 9.04 -2.93 15.42
CA GLU A 74 9.60 -2.73 14.08
C GLU A 74 8.71 -1.78 13.25
N VAL A 75 7.38 -1.94 13.33
CA VAL A 75 6.43 -1.06 12.65
C VAL A 75 6.59 0.39 13.10
N LYS A 76 6.64 0.63 14.42
CA LYS A 76 6.84 1.97 14.99
C LYS A 76 8.15 2.60 14.53
N ALA A 77 9.25 1.87 14.67
CA ALA A 77 10.58 2.35 14.29
C ALA A 77 10.66 2.68 12.77
N SER A 78 10.06 1.83 11.91
CA SER A 78 10.03 2.08 10.47
C SER A 78 9.17 3.29 10.09
N PHE A 79 8.09 3.55 10.82
CA PHE A 79 7.23 4.71 10.57
C PHE A 79 7.90 6.02 11.03
N GLU A 80 8.57 6.02 12.16
CA GLU A 80 9.37 7.17 12.64
C GLU A 80 10.53 7.48 11.68
N ASP A 81 11.25 6.46 11.20
CA ASP A 81 12.29 6.59 10.18
C ASP A 81 11.72 7.18 8.88
N LEU A 82 10.54 6.72 8.45
CA LEU A 82 9.84 7.23 7.27
C LEU A 82 9.62 8.75 7.37
N LEU A 83 8.96 9.21 8.43
CA LEU A 83 8.66 10.63 8.62
C LEU A 83 9.93 11.48 8.68
N THR A 84 10.93 11.01 9.42
CA THR A 84 12.23 11.69 9.55
C THR A 84 12.92 11.84 8.20
N ARG A 85 13.02 10.77 7.42
CA ARG A 85 13.70 10.79 6.10
C ARG A 85 12.95 11.56 5.04
N LEU A 86 11.63 11.54 5.10
CA LEU A 86 10.78 12.34 4.20
C LEU A 86 10.76 13.83 4.61
N ALA A 87 11.29 14.17 5.81
CA ALA A 87 11.23 15.50 6.38
C ALA A 87 9.78 16.06 6.38
N THR A 88 8.84 15.25 6.88
CA THR A 88 7.41 15.58 6.94
C THR A 88 6.83 15.10 8.27
N ASP A 89 5.81 15.80 8.77
CA ASP A 89 5.12 15.44 10.00
C ASP A 89 3.98 14.45 9.78
N TYR A 90 3.61 14.18 8.50
CA TYR A 90 2.48 13.33 8.17
C TYR A 90 2.65 12.64 6.81
N ILE A 91 1.92 11.54 6.65
CA ILE A 91 1.60 10.93 5.34
C ILE A 91 0.09 10.98 5.11
N ASP A 92 -0.31 10.93 3.83
CA ASP A 92 -1.72 10.99 3.50
C ASP A 92 -2.38 9.63 3.67
N ILE A 93 -1.77 8.56 3.20
CA ILE A 93 -2.32 7.20 3.31
C ILE A 93 -1.29 6.30 4.00
N GLY A 94 -1.64 5.82 5.19
CA GLY A 94 -0.88 4.79 5.90
C GLY A 94 -1.40 3.41 5.53
N MET A 95 -0.70 2.73 4.60
CA MET A 95 -1.12 1.46 4.03
C MET A 95 -0.65 0.29 4.89
N ILE A 96 -1.56 -0.43 5.54
CA ILE A 96 -1.24 -1.70 6.21
C ILE A 96 -0.93 -2.73 5.13
N HIS A 97 0.33 -3.18 5.08
CA HIS A 97 0.85 -3.90 3.95
C HIS A 97 0.51 -5.39 3.97
N TYR A 98 0.00 -5.88 2.83
CA TYR A 98 -0.10 -7.28 2.46
C TYR A 98 -0.93 -8.13 3.44
N VAL A 99 -2.23 -7.93 3.44
CA VAL A 99 -3.19 -8.70 4.23
C VAL A 99 -3.97 -9.61 3.28
N ASP A 100 -3.55 -10.85 3.13
CA ASP A 100 -4.07 -11.77 2.10
C ASP A 100 -4.82 -12.99 2.65
N SER A 101 -4.97 -13.09 3.98
CA SER A 101 -5.82 -14.10 4.59
C SER A 101 -6.78 -13.48 5.60
N LEU A 102 -7.88 -14.17 5.86
CA LEU A 102 -8.86 -13.78 6.89
C LEU A 102 -8.24 -13.78 8.28
N GLU A 103 -7.37 -14.76 8.56
CA GLU A 103 -6.65 -14.87 9.83
C GLU A 103 -5.72 -13.66 10.06
N ASP A 104 -4.93 -13.26 9.04
CA ASP A 104 -4.06 -12.08 9.16
C ASP A 104 -4.90 -10.80 9.32
N TRP A 105 -6.05 -10.70 8.62
CA TRP A 105 -6.96 -9.57 8.83
C TRP A 105 -7.49 -9.50 10.26
N GLU A 106 -7.96 -10.59 10.82
CA GLU A 106 -8.47 -10.65 12.20
C GLU A 106 -7.37 -10.26 13.21
N ALA A 107 -6.16 -10.78 13.02
CA ALA A 107 -5.00 -10.42 13.83
C ALA A 107 -4.61 -8.94 13.71
N VAL A 108 -4.70 -8.37 12.53
CA VAL A 108 -4.44 -6.94 12.29
C VAL A 108 -5.53 -6.08 12.90
N ALA A 109 -6.81 -6.39 12.63
CA ALA A 109 -7.96 -5.57 13.05
C ALA A 109 -8.10 -5.48 14.56
N GLY A 110 -7.90 -6.59 15.28
CA GLY A 110 -7.95 -6.65 16.74
C GLY A 110 -6.61 -6.43 17.43
N GLY A 111 -5.54 -6.25 16.69
CA GLY A 111 -4.17 -6.29 17.21
C GLY A 111 -3.51 -4.92 17.41
N PRO A 112 -2.24 -4.94 17.84
CA PRO A 112 -1.49 -3.72 18.14
C PRO A 112 -1.16 -2.87 16.90
N VAL A 113 -1.18 -3.45 15.70
CA VAL A 113 -0.93 -2.71 14.46
C VAL A 113 -2.06 -1.72 14.20
N MET A 114 -3.32 -2.18 14.19
CA MET A 114 -4.47 -1.29 13.98
C MET A 114 -4.59 -0.25 15.10
N ALA A 115 -4.37 -0.66 16.36
CA ALA A 115 -4.37 0.28 17.48
C ALA A 115 -3.36 1.42 17.27
N TYR A 116 -2.14 1.10 16.85
CA TYR A 116 -1.10 2.07 16.57
C TYR A 116 -1.44 2.99 15.37
N VAL A 117 -1.93 2.40 14.27
CA VAL A 117 -2.29 3.18 13.08
C VAL A 117 -3.39 4.19 13.40
N ARG A 118 -4.40 3.80 14.18
CA ARG A 118 -5.45 4.70 14.65
C ARG A 118 -4.93 5.78 15.60
N GLU A 119 -3.97 5.45 16.46
CA GLU A 119 -3.28 6.43 17.29
C GLU A 119 -2.56 7.47 16.42
N MET A 120 -1.84 7.03 15.39
CA MET A 120 -1.15 7.93 14.45
C MET A 120 -2.15 8.77 13.63
N GLN A 121 -3.30 8.23 13.29
CA GLN A 121 -4.37 8.98 12.64
C GLN A 121 -4.94 10.06 13.58
N ALA A 122 -5.22 9.70 14.83
CA ALA A 122 -5.69 10.68 15.84
C ALA A 122 -4.69 11.81 16.12
N GLN A 123 -3.38 11.53 16.01
CA GLN A 123 -2.30 12.52 16.11
C GLN A 123 -2.09 13.33 14.81
N GLY A 124 -2.82 13.04 13.74
CA GLY A 124 -2.67 13.72 12.44
C GLY A 124 -1.43 13.29 11.63
N LYS A 125 -0.71 12.27 12.06
CA LYS A 125 0.47 11.73 11.36
C LYS A 125 0.10 10.83 10.17
N ILE A 126 -1.10 10.27 10.19
CA ILE A 126 -1.74 9.54 9.09
C ILE A 126 -3.10 10.18 8.85
N ARG A 127 -3.44 10.53 7.62
CA ARG A 127 -4.76 11.10 7.29
C ARG A 127 -5.80 10.03 7.04
N TYR A 128 -5.45 9.03 6.24
CA TYR A 128 -6.33 7.94 5.83
C TYR A 128 -5.66 6.60 6.10
N ILE A 129 -6.42 5.66 6.63
CA ILE A 129 -5.95 4.29 6.85
C ILE A 129 -6.20 3.47 5.60
N GLY A 130 -5.15 2.90 5.04
CA GLY A 130 -5.22 2.02 3.89
C GLY A 130 -4.87 0.57 4.25
N LEU A 131 -5.26 -0.34 3.36
CA LEU A 131 -4.89 -1.75 3.42
C LEU A 131 -4.54 -2.25 2.03
N SER A 132 -3.44 -2.98 1.88
CA SER A 132 -3.13 -3.67 0.63
C SER A 132 -3.45 -5.15 0.73
N SER A 133 -4.15 -5.68 -0.26
CA SER A 133 -4.52 -7.08 -0.34
C SER A 133 -4.58 -7.56 -1.80
N HIS A 134 -4.37 -8.86 -2.00
CA HIS A 134 -4.58 -9.56 -3.28
C HIS A 134 -5.76 -10.54 -3.18
N ASN A 135 -6.26 -10.79 -1.96
CA ASN A 135 -7.37 -11.70 -1.70
C ASN A 135 -8.69 -10.94 -1.55
N PRO A 136 -9.68 -11.14 -2.46
CA PRO A 136 -10.98 -10.47 -2.38
C PRO A 136 -11.73 -10.70 -1.07
N ALA A 137 -11.63 -11.90 -0.47
CA ALA A 137 -12.34 -12.21 0.77
C ALA A 137 -11.77 -11.43 1.96
N ALA A 138 -10.45 -11.39 2.12
CA ALA A 138 -9.79 -10.60 3.16
C ALA A 138 -10.03 -9.09 2.96
N ALA A 139 -9.93 -8.61 1.72
CA ALA A 139 -10.22 -7.23 1.37
C ALA A 139 -11.68 -6.86 1.67
N MET A 140 -12.64 -7.74 1.37
CA MET A 140 -14.06 -7.53 1.65
C MET A 140 -14.33 -7.36 3.14
N GLN A 141 -13.75 -8.21 3.99
CA GLN A 141 -13.89 -8.07 5.44
C GLN A 141 -13.29 -6.75 5.94
N ALA A 142 -12.13 -6.37 5.44
CA ALA A 142 -11.49 -5.10 5.79
C ALA A 142 -12.37 -3.90 5.40
N VAL A 143 -12.92 -3.90 4.19
CA VAL A 143 -13.81 -2.83 3.71
C VAL A 143 -15.10 -2.76 4.54
N GLN A 144 -15.72 -3.89 4.86
CA GLN A 144 -16.95 -3.94 5.63
C GLN A 144 -16.77 -3.58 7.11
N SER A 145 -15.56 -3.68 7.64
CA SER A 145 -15.27 -3.35 9.03
C SER A 145 -15.41 -1.87 9.37
N GLY A 146 -15.32 -0.98 8.36
CA GLY A 146 -15.26 0.47 8.56
C GLY A 146 -13.95 0.97 9.19
N LEU A 147 -12.90 0.13 9.24
CA LEU A 147 -11.60 0.48 9.82
C LEU A 147 -10.63 1.09 8.81
N ILE A 148 -10.93 0.98 7.51
CA ILE A 148 -10.07 1.46 6.43
C ILE A 148 -10.79 2.46 5.53
N ASP A 149 -10.06 3.42 5.02
CA ASP A 149 -10.53 4.45 4.09
C ASP A 149 -10.12 4.14 2.64
N VAL A 150 -9.03 3.39 2.47
CA VAL A 150 -8.41 3.11 1.16
C VAL A 150 -8.05 1.63 1.05
N LEU A 151 -8.39 1.03 -0.07
CA LEU A 151 -7.97 -0.32 -0.44
C LEU A 151 -7.02 -0.26 -1.62
N MET A 152 -5.78 -0.77 -1.46
CA MET A 152 -4.90 -1.05 -2.59
C MET A 152 -5.18 -2.48 -3.08
N PHE A 153 -5.66 -2.58 -4.31
CA PHE A 153 -6.07 -3.85 -4.89
C PHE A 153 -5.74 -3.91 -6.39
N SER A 154 -5.31 -5.07 -6.87
CA SER A 154 -4.97 -5.23 -8.29
C SER A 154 -6.22 -5.28 -9.15
N VAL A 155 -6.58 -4.15 -9.75
CA VAL A 155 -7.71 -4.00 -10.68
C VAL A 155 -7.19 -4.05 -12.11
N ASN A 156 -7.35 -5.18 -12.75
CA ASN A 156 -7.00 -5.37 -14.17
C ASN A 156 -7.57 -6.68 -14.70
N PRO A 157 -7.71 -6.85 -16.02
CA PRO A 157 -8.33 -8.05 -16.61
C PRO A 157 -7.67 -9.37 -16.22
N CYS A 158 -6.35 -9.39 -16.00
CA CYS A 158 -5.65 -10.62 -15.62
C CYS A 158 -6.08 -11.13 -14.24
N TYR A 159 -6.32 -10.22 -13.30
CA TYR A 159 -6.77 -10.58 -11.94
C TYR A 159 -8.30 -10.66 -11.85
N ASP A 160 -9.00 -9.75 -12.52
CA ASP A 160 -10.46 -9.62 -12.37
C ASP A 160 -11.25 -10.80 -12.94
N LEU A 161 -10.64 -11.55 -13.86
CA LEU A 161 -11.22 -12.76 -14.45
C LEU A 161 -10.84 -14.04 -13.71
N GLN A 162 -10.11 -13.92 -12.60
CA GLN A 162 -9.64 -15.08 -11.84
C GLN A 162 -10.31 -15.18 -10.47
N PRO A 163 -10.53 -16.40 -9.95
CA PRO A 163 -11.07 -16.60 -8.62
C PRO A 163 -10.13 -16.08 -7.54
N ALA A 164 -10.69 -15.82 -6.37
CA ALA A 164 -9.93 -15.48 -5.19
C ALA A 164 -8.86 -16.53 -4.86
N ASN A 165 -7.70 -16.06 -4.42
CA ASN A 165 -6.64 -16.91 -3.92
C ASN A 165 -5.85 -16.18 -2.83
N GLU A 166 -5.59 -16.83 -1.71
CA GLU A 166 -4.76 -16.29 -0.62
C GLU A 166 -3.28 -16.19 -1.03
N ASP A 167 -2.84 -17.06 -1.93
CA ASP A 167 -1.52 -16.98 -2.55
C ASP A 167 -1.61 -16.23 -3.88
N CYS A 168 -1.18 -14.98 -3.90
CA CYS A 168 -1.18 -14.18 -5.12
C CYS A 168 -0.26 -14.76 -6.21
N TYR A 169 0.75 -15.55 -5.87
CA TYR A 169 1.63 -16.20 -6.85
C TYR A 169 0.93 -17.35 -7.56
N ALA A 170 -0.05 -18.00 -6.93
CA ALA A 170 -0.85 -19.04 -7.59
C ALA A 170 -1.68 -18.49 -8.78
N LEU A 171 -1.94 -17.19 -8.83
CA LEU A 171 -2.60 -16.55 -9.97
C LEU A 171 -1.75 -16.58 -11.24
N TRP A 172 -0.44 -16.76 -11.13
CA TRP A 172 0.50 -16.82 -12.25
C TRP A 172 0.72 -18.23 -12.80
N ASP A 173 0.06 -19.25 -12.23
CA ASP A 173 0.16 -20.62 -12.69
C ASP A 173 -0.53 -20.77 -14.06
N GLU A 174 0.20 -21.30 -15.05
CA GLU A 174 -0.27 -21.47 -16.43
C GLU A 174 -1.63 -22.19 -16.55
N LYS A 175 -1.89 -23.15 -15.66
CA LYS A 175 -3.19 -23.86 -15.61
C LYS A 175 -4.40 -22.93 -15.40
N ASN A 176 -4.20 -21.73 -14.83
CA ASN A 176 -5.26 -20.77 -14.63
C ASN A 176 -5.66 -20.05 -15.91
N TYR A 177 -4.83 -20.11 -16.96
CA TYR A 177 -5.08 -19.48 -18.25
C TYR A 177 -5.70 -20.41 -19.29
N ASP A 178 -5.80 -21.71 -18.99
CA ASP A 178 -6.38 -22.72 -19.91
C ASP A 178 -7.91 -22.67 -19.97
N ARG A 179 -8.56 -21.97 -19.07
CA ARG A 179 -10.01 -21.84 -19.04
C ARG A 179 -10.50 -20.60 -19.77
N GLN A 180 -11.70 -20.68 -20.28
CA GLN A 180 -12.34 -19.53 -20.91
C GLN A 180 -12.75 -18.52 -19.84
N LEU A 181 -12.06 -17.39 -19.79
CA LEU A 181 -12.33 -16.29 -18.88
C LEU A 181 -13.19 -15.26 -19.62
N VAL A 182 -14.49 -15.25 -19.34
CA VAL A 182 -15.46 -14.43 -20.09
C VAL A 182 -16.11 -13.31 -19.29
N ASN A 183 -16.06 -13.39 -17.96
CA ASN A 183 -16.69 -12.42 -17.06
C ASN A 183 -15.77 -12.14 -15.87
N MET A 184 -15.98 -10.97 -15.28
CA MET A 184 -15.34 -10.62 -14.00
C MET A 184 -15.72 -11.61 -12.91
N ASP A 185 -14.76 -12.02 -12.10
CA ASP A 185 -15.00 -12.84 -10.92
C ASP A 185 -16.04 -12.19 -9.99
N PRO A 186 -17.09 -12.93 -9.57
CA PRO A 186 -18.17 -12.37 -8.76
C PRO A 186 -17.72 -11.76 -7.43
N GLU A 187 -16.69 -12.33 -6.78
CA GLU A 187 -16.19 -11.81 -5.50
C GLU A 187 -15.47 -10.47 -5.69
N ARG A 188 -14.70 -10.34 -6.78
CA ARG A 188 -14.04 -9.07 -7.12
C ARG A 188 -15.06 -7.99 -7.48
N LYS A 189 -16.07 -8.35 -8.29
CA LYS A 189 -17.16 -7.44 -8.61
C LYS A 189 -17.86 -6.94 -7.34
N ALA A 190 -18.25 -7.85 -6.46
CA ALA A 190 -18.90 -7.51 -5.19
C ALA A 190 -18.01 -6.63 -4.30
N LEU A 191 -16.69 -6.86 -4.29
CA LEU A 191 -15.73 -6.02 -3.57
C LEU A 191 -15.74 -4.58 -4.10
N TYR A 192 -15.65 -4.38 -5.41
CA TYR A 192 -15.63 -3.04 -6.01
C TYR A 192 -16.95 -2.29 -5.77
N GLU A 193 -18.08 -2.97 -5.92
CA GLU A 193 -19.39 -2.39 -5.62
C GLU A 193 -19.52 -2.02 -4.12
N THR A 194 -18.97 -2.83 -3.23
CA THR A 194 -18.98 -2.56 -1.79
C THR A 194 -18.06 -1.38 -1.44
N CYS A 195 -16.87 -1.29 -2.01
CA CYS A 195 -15.99 -0.12 -1.86
C CYS A 195 -16.72 1.16 -2.29
N SER A 196 -17.33 1.15 -3.47
CA SER A 196 -18.11 2.30 -3.97
C SER A 196 -19.23 2.68 -3.02
N ARG A 197 -20.02 1.73 -2.55
CA ARG A 197 -21.16 1.96 -1.65
C ARG A 197 -20.75 2.49 -0.28
N LEU A 198 -19.61 2.03 0.25
CA LEU A 198 -19.10 2.43 1.57
C LEU A 198 -18.15 3.64 1.53
N GLY A 199 -17.83 4.14 0.34
CA GLY A 199 -16.93 5.28 0.16
C GLY A 199 -15.46 4.95 0.42
N VAL A 200 -15.06 3.66 0.31
CA VAL A 200 -13.66 3.24 0.38
C VAL A 200 -13.02 3.42 -0.99
N ALA A 201 -11.95 4.21 -1.06
CA ALA A 201 -11.23 4.44 -2.31
C ALA A 201 -10.41 3.19 -2.70
N ILE A 202 -10.27 2.93 -4.00
CA ILE A 202 -9.38 1.87 -4.52
C ILE A 202 -8.21 2.53 -5.23
N THR A 203 -6.96 2.08 -4.92
CA THR A 203 -5.72 2.54 -5.53
C THR A 203 -4.94 1.41 -6.20
#